data_02fd84651d8960d11c6d224bb5c20925
#
_entry.id   02fd84651d8960d11c6d224bb5c20925
#
_cell.length_a   1.000
_cell.length_b   1.000
_cell.length_c   1.000
_cell.angle_alpha   90.00
_cell.angle_beta   90.00
_cell.angle_gamma   90.00
#
_symmetry.space_group_name_H-M   'P 1'
#
loop_
_entity.id
_entity.type
_entity.pdbx_description
1 polymer ?
#
loop_
_entity_poly.entity_id
_entity_poly.type
_entity_poly.pdbx_seq_one_letter_code
_entity_poly.pdbx_strand_id
1 'polypeptide(L)'
;DGDTFGDILNDSTACNELTGYVLDNSDCNDTNNAIYPGATELCNYLDDDCDGLADENLTYILSYQDNDGDNYGNPLIDSLSCELPIGYVEDDTDCDDTNGDIYPGAEEVLNGLDDDCDKLADEGLSIENLDYGFNIYPNPTQDFIYISNTLGLESSYSISTTQGGVLLNETYFTSI
;
A
#
# COMPACT_ATOMS: atom_id res chain seq x y z
N ASP A 1 41.53 -7.30 10.93
CA ASP A 1 40.99 -6.48 9.85
C ASP A 1 41.62 -5.07 9.79
N GLY A 2 42.21 -4.57 10.88
CA GLY A 2 43.03 -3.35 10.91
C GLY A 2 42.30 -2.11 11.42
N ASP A 3 41.22 -2.25 12.11
CA ASP A 3 40.42 -1.16 12.71
C ASP A 3 40.88 -0.70 14.08
N THR A 4 41.89 -1.37 14.65
CA THR A 4 42.53 -1.14 15.96
C THR A 4 41.86 -1.80 17.17
N PHE A 5 40.81 -2.55 16.98
CA PHE A 5 40.19 -3.44 17.95
C PHE A 5 40.57 -4.89 17.65
N GLY A 6 40.39 -5.79 18.54
CA GLY A 6 40.79 -7.17 18.38
C GLY A 6 39.76 -8.14 18.95
N ASP A 7 39.82 -9.38 18.45
CA ASP A 7 38.91 -10.47 18.82
C ASP A 7 39.16 -10.92 20.28
N ILE A 8 38.10 -10.92 21.09
CA ILE A 8 38.09 -11.41 22.47
C ILE A 8 38.52 -12.88 22.58
N LEU A 9 38.39 -13.67 21.52
CA LEU A 9 38.68 -15.10 21.50
C LEU A 9 40.10 -15.42 21.07
N ASN A 10 40.88 -14.44 20.58
CA ASN A 10 42.21 -14.61 20.05
C ASN A 10 43.27 -13.80 20.84
N ASP A 11 43.39 -14.07 22.14
CA ASP A 11 44.37 -13.41 22.99
C ASP A 11 45.76 -14.07 22.93
N SER A 12 46.83 -13.28 23.14
CA SER A 12 48.20 -13.76 23.24
C SER A 12 48.98 -12.94 24.28
N THR A 13 49.81 -13.61 25.05
CA THR A 13 50.68 -12.99 26.05
C THR A 13 52.12 -13.00 25.59
N ALA A 14 52.71 -11.81 25.42
CA ALA A 14 54.10 -11.66 24.99
C ALA A 14 54.83 -10.56 25.77
N CYS A 15 56.15 -10.60 25.80
CA CYS A 15 56.97 -9.55 26.43
C CYS A 15 57.16 -8.33 25.48
N ASN A 16 56.89 -8.46 24.22
CA ASN A 16 56.97 -7.42 23.21
C ASN A 16 55.69 -7.40 22.38
N GLU A 17 55.40 -6.27 21.73
CA GLU A 17 54.28 -6.14 20.78
C GLU A 17 54.39 -7.20 19.67
N LEU A 18 53.32 -7.91 19.43
CA LEU A 18 53.20 -8.88 18.34
C LEU A 18 52.60 -8.20 17.13
N THR A 19 53.17 -8.45 15.97
CA THR A 19 52.63 -7.96 14.72
C THR A 19 51.23 -8.55 14.47
N GLY A 20 50.23 -7.72 14.22
CA GLY A 20 48.87 -8.15 14.00
C GLY A 20 48.02 -8.33 15.27
N TYR A 21 48.56 -7.91 16.43
CA TYR A 21 47.83 -7.90 17.71
C TYR A 21 47.66 -6.48 18.21
N VAL A 22 46.52 -6.18 18.80
CA VAL A 22 46.19 -4.94 19.47
C VAL A 22 45.95 -5.18 20.96
N LEU A 23 45.90 -4.13 21.77
CA LEU A 23 45.67 -4.26 23.22
C LEU A 23 44.21 -4.30 23.61
N ASP A 24 43.35 -3.82 22.72
CA ASP A 24 41.90 -3.84 22.87
C ASP A 24 41.37 -5.16 22.31
N ASN A 25 40.50 -5.84 23.03
CA ASN A 25 39.93 -7.14 22.65
C ASN A 25 38.38 -7.07 22.61
N SER A 26 37.83 -5.93 22.32
CA SER A 26 36.39 -5.68 22.40
C SER A 26 35.66 -5.76 21.05
N ASP A 27 36.39 -6.12 19.99
CA ASP A 27 35.81 -6.35 18.67
C ASP A 27 34.92 -7.60 18.64
N CYS A 28 33.71 -7.46 18.20
CA CYS A 28 32.75 -8.55 18.04
C CYS A 28 32.86 -9.25 16.68
N ASN A 29 33.58 -8.65 15.70
CA ASN A 29 33.81 -9.24 14.40
C ASN A 29 35.15 -8.83 13.75
N ASP A 30 36.28 -9.31 14.26
CA ASP A 30 37.66 -9.04 13.79
C ASP A 30 37.95 -9.47 12.33
N THR A 31 36.92 -9.76 11.55
CA THR A 31 37.03 -10.01 10.10
C THR A 31 36.43 -8.91 9.25
N ASN A 32 35.79 -7.94 9.86
CA ASN A 32 35.09 -6.85 9.18
C ASN A 32 35.37 -5.50 9.86
N ASN A 33 36.23 -4.71 9.30
CA ASN A 33 36.66 -3.41 9.82
C ASN A 33 35.59 -2.31 9.84
N ALA A 34 34.37 -2.63 9.51
CA ALA A 34 33.19 -1.77 9.68
C ALA A 34 32.41 -2.07 10.96
N ILE A 35 32.75 -3.19 11.65
CA ILE A 35 32.12 -3.64 12.88
C ILE A 35 33.17 -3.55 13.99
N TYR A 36 33.01 -2.59 14.90
CA TYR A 36 33.94 -2.36 16.02
C TYR A 36 33.25 -1.54 17.11
N PRO A 37 33.73 -1.55 18.36
CA PRO A 37 33.14 -0.80 19.45
C PRO A 37 32.96 0.68 19.18
N GLY A 38 31.69 1.12 19.14
CA GLY A 38 31.31 2.51 18.86
C GLY A 38 31.24 2.88 17.37
N ALA A 39 31.19 1.89 16.47
CA ALA A 39 30.84 2.10 15.08
C ALA A 39 29.42 2.72 14.95
N THR A 40 29.04 3.10 13.75
CA THR A 40 27.67 3.59 13.51
C THR A 40 26.81 2.43 13.04
N GLU A 41 25.68 2.19 13.70
CA GLU A 41 24.71 1.20 13.29
C GLU A 41 24.21 1.40 11.87
N LEU A 42 24.17 0.33 11.11
CA LEU A 42 23.57 0.26 9.77
C LEU A 42 22.38 -0.70 9.80
N CYS A 43 21.42 -0.48 8.91
CA CYS A 43 20.25 -1.35 8.79
C CYS A 43 20.61 -2.68 8.12
N ASN A 44 21.18 -3.63 8.88
CA ASN A 44 21.72 -4.87 8.32
C ASN A 44 21.54 -6.10 9.22
N TYR A 45 20.85 -5.95 10.37
CA TYR A 45 20.64 -6.96 11.42
C TYR A 45 21.93 -7.44 12.10
N LEU A 46 22.98 -6.64 12.02
CA LEU A 46 24.22 -6.88 12.73
C LEU A 46 24.35 -5.85 13.87
N ASP A 47 25.07 -6.21 14.88
CA ASP A 47 25.52 -5.34 15.95
C ASP A 47 26.85 -4.73 15.47
N ASP A 48 26.77 -3.56 14.81
CA ASP A 48 27.95 -2.93 14.19
C ASP A 48 28.83 -2.24 15.25
N ASP A 49 28.29 -1.79 16.38
CA ASP A 49 29.03 -1.09 17.43
C ASP A 49 29.41 -1.96 18.64
N CYS A 50 29.10 -3.25 18.57
CA CYS A 50 29.48 -4.26 19.58
C CYS A 50 28.89 -3.98 20.98
N ASP A 51 27.75 -3.33 21.10
CA ASP A 51 27.09 -3.04 22.38
C ASP A 51 26.13 -4.14 22.84
N GLY A 52 25.83 -5.12 21.96
CA GLY A 52 24.97 -6.26 22.21
C GLY A 52 23.55 -6.08 21.69
N LEU A 53 23.27 -4.99 21.00
CA LEU A 53 22.02 -4.73 20.28
C LEU A 53 22.34 -4.64 18.78
N ALA A 54 21.38 -4.87 17.94
CA ALA A 54 21.55 -4.76 16.49
C ALA A 54 20.56 -3.72 15.96
N ASP A 55 21.04 -2.88 15.04
CA ASP A 55 20.23 -1.86 14.38
C ASP A 55 19.58 -0.84 15.35
N GLU A 56 20.13 -0.62 16.57
CA GLU A 56 19.53 0.34 17.48
C GLU A 56 19.86 1.79 17.07
N ASN A 57 19.13 2.75 17.64
CA ASN A 57 19.24 4.18 17.33
C ASN A 57 18.95 4.56 15.87
N LEU A 58 18.47 3.63 15.04
CA LEU A 58 18.00 3.89 13.68
C LEU A 58 16.56 4.40 13.68
N THR A 59 16.20 5.12 12.61
CA THR A 59 14.80 5.50 12.38
C THR A 59 14.09 4.37 11.66
N TYR A 60 13.04 3.83 12.29
CA TYR A 60 12.23 2.79 11.68
C TYR A 60 11.08 3.39 10.89
N ILE A 61 10.77 2.78 9.75
CA ILE A 61 9.68 3.09 8.85
C ILE A 61 8.60 2.04 9.06
N LEU A 62 7.37 2.47 9.36
CA LEU A 62 6.19 1.62 9.29
C LEU A 62 5.71 1.64 7.84
N SER A 63 5.57 0.48 7.24
CA SER A 63 5.19 0.32 5.85
C SER A 63 4.20 -0.83 5.68
N TYR A 64 3.46 -0.82 4.60
CA TYR A 64 2.37 -1.74 4.30
C TYR A 64 2.60 -2.41 2.97
N GLN A 65 2.23 -3.69 2.86
CA GLN A 65 2.41 -4.44 1.62
C GLN A 65 1.58 -3.81 0.50
N ASP A 66 2.22 -3.58 -0.63
CA ASP A 66 1.63 -3.16 -1.90
C ASP A 66 1.81 -4.33 -2.88
N ASN A 67 0.76 -5.14 -3.02
CA ASN A 67 0.84 -6.40 -3.74
C ASN A 67 0.49 -6.26 -5.23
N ASP A 68 -0.28 -5.26 -5.60
CA ASP A 68 -0.68 -4.99 -6.98
C ASP A 68 0.12 -3.86 -7.65
N GLY A 69 0.82 -3.03 -6.87
CA GLY A 69 1.80 -2.05 -7.35
C GLY A 69 1.20 -0.69 -7.68
N ASP A 70 0.10 -0.32 -7.06
CA ASP A 70 -0.56 0.97 -7.28
C ASP A 70 -0.06 2.10 -6.37
N ASN A 71 0.84 1.79 -5.42
CA ASN A 71 1.46 2.63 -4.40
C ASN A 71 0.58 2.92 -3.18
N TYR A 72 -0.51 2.21 -3.00
CA TYR A 72 -1.25 2.14 -1.75
C TYR A 72 -1.04 0.75 -1.14
N GLY A 73 -1.14 0.63 0.16
CA GLY A 73 -0.79 -0.61 0.85
C GLY A 73 -1.92 -1.15 1.69
N ASN A 74 -1.86 -2.46 1.90
CA ASN A 74 -2.82 -3.20 2.68
C ASN A 74 -2.70 -2.88 4.17
N PRO A 75 -3.72 -2.27 4.81
CA PRO A 75 -3.69 -1.91 6.24
C PRO A 75 -3.56 -3.11 7.19
N LEU A 76 -3.70 -4.33 6.69
CA LEU A 76 -3.63 -5.55 7.50
C LEU A 76 -2.26 -6.24 7.47
N ILE A 77 -1.36 -5.80 6.60
CA ILE A 77 -0.04 -6.42 6.41
C ILE A 77 1.04 -5.34 6.49
N ASP A 78 1.53 -5.12 7.69
CA ASP A 78 2.54 -4.12 7.99
C ASP A 78 3.94 -4.70 8.18
N SER A 79 4.95 -3.85 8.04
CA SER A 79 6.35 -4.12 8.35
C SER A 79 6.97 -2.90 9.03
N LEU A 80 7.75 -3.14 10.07
CA LEU A 80 8.54 -2.12 10.74
C LEU A 80 10.02 -2.40 10.51
N SER A 81 10.69 -1.57 9.73
CA SER A 81 12.09 -1.76 9.33
C SER A 81 12.80 -0.42 9.18
N CYS A 82 14.12 -0.42 9.28
CA CYS A 82 14.94 0.78 9.11
C CYS A 82 15.14 1.18 7.63
N GLU A 83 14.76 0.32 6.71
CA GLU A 83 14.67 0.62 5.27
C GLU A 83 13.32 0.17 4.73
N LEU A 84 12.79 0.86 3.72
CA LEU A 84 11.54 0.49 3.09
C LEU A 84 11.71 -0.83 2.32
N PRO A 85 11.00 -1.92 2.68
CA PRO A 85 11.13 -3.20 2.00
C PRO A 85 10.56 -3.12 0.56
N ILE A 86 11.11 -3.95 -0.32
CA ILE A 86 10.59 -4.06 -1.69
C ILE A 86 9.16 -4.60 -1.66
N GLY A 87 8.23 -3.93 -2.36
CA GLY A 87 6.82 -4.27 -2.38
C GLY A 87 6.05 -3.77 -1.15
N TYR A 88 6.58 -2.75 -0.49
CA TYR A 88 5.92 -2.05 0.62
C TYR A 88 5.91 -0.55 0.37
N VAL A 89 4.89 0.11 0.85
CA VAL A 89 4.69 1.56 0.80
C VAL A 89 4.36 2.10 2.19
N GLU A 90 4.47 3.42 2.38
CA GLU A 90 4.14 4.05 3.68
C GLU A 90 2.64 4.33 3.84
N ASP A 91 1.87 4.23 2.77
CA ASP A 91 0.42 4.43 2.76
C ASP A 91 -0.31 3.13 3.10
N ASP A 92 -1.35 3.17 3.94
CA ASP A 92 -2.12 2.03 4.43
C ASP A 92 -3.60 2.09 4.00
N THR A 93 -3.92 2.84 2.94
CA THR A 93 -5.30 3.21 2.64
C THR A 93 -5.95 2.39 1.51
N ASP A 94 -5.25 1.40 1.00
CA ASP A 94 -5.79 0.49 -0.01
C ASP A 94 -6.91 -0.40 0.56
N CYS A 95 -8.04 -0.46 -0.15
CA CYS A 95 -9.18 -1.29 0.23
C CYS A 95 -9.23 -2.64 -0.53
N ASP A 96 -8.45 -2.81 -1.61
CA ASP A 96 -8.28 -4.11 -2.33
C ASP A 96 -6.88 -4.28 -2.94
N ASP A 97 -5.87 -4.54 -2.12
CA ASP A 97 -4.45 -4.82 -2.44
C ASP A 97 -4.22 -6.00 -3.42
N THR A 98 -5.23 -6.39 -4.15
CA THR A 98 -5.14 -7.40 -5.21
C THR A 98 -5.53 -6.85 -6.59
N ASN A 99 -5.96 -5.60 -6.66
CA ASN A 99 -6.47 -4.98 -7.87
C ASN A 99 -6.03 -3.51 -7.99
N GLY A 100 -4.94 -3.25 -8.66
CA GLY A 100 -4.36 -1.92 -8.86
C GLY A 100 -5.22 -0.90 -9.63
N ASP A 101 -6.48 -1.23 -9.92
CA ASP A 101 -7.49 -0.27 -10.41
C ASP A 101 -8.38 0.24 -9.26
N ILE A 102 -8.24 -0.29 -8.03
CA ILE A 102 -8.99 0.06 -6.82
C ILE A 102 -8.02 0.66 -5.81
N TYR A 103 -8.04 1.98 -5.64
CA TYR A 103 -7.18 2.72 -4.72
C TYR A 103 -7.78 4.07 -4.35
N PRO A 104 -7.37 4.71 -3.26
CA PRO A 104 -7.91 6.00 -2.85
C PRO A 104 -7.86 7.09 -3.93
N GLY A 105 -9.05 7.51 -4.36
CA GLY A 105 -9.23 8.52 -5.40
C GLY A 105 -9.18 8.02 -6.83
N ALA A 106 -9.28 6.70 -7.05
CA ALA A 106 -9.51 6.13 -8.36
C ALA A 106 -10.82 6.66 -8.98
N GLU A 107 -11.02 6.44 -10.27
CA GLU A 107 -12.27 6.83 -10.93
C GLU A 107 -13.28 5.69 -10.79
N GLU A 108 -14.45 5.98 -10.24
CA GLU A 108 -15.54 5.03 -10.11
C GLU A 108 -15.99 4.44 -11.46
N VAL A 109 -16.10 3.12 -11.51
CA VAL A 109 -16.59 2.37 -12.65
C VAL A 109 -17.85 1.61 -12.23
N LEU A 110 -18.90 1.59 -13.06
CA LEU A 110 -20.15 0.91 -12.75
C LEU A 110 -19.96 -0.62 -12.70
N ASN A 111 -19.45 -1.12 -11.58
CA ASN A 111 -19.10 -2.53 -11.36
C ASN A 111 -19.62 -3.09 -10.02
N GLY A 112 -20.14 -2.23 -9.14
CA GLY A 112 -20.63 -2.56 -7.80
C GLY A 112 -19.52 -2.64 -6.76
N LEU A 113 -18.30 -2.21 -7.11
CA LEU A 113 -17.17 -2.08 -6.20
C LEU A 113 -17.02 -0.60 -5.79
N ASP A 114 -16.31 -0.37 -4.73
CA ASP A 114 -15.85 0.92 -4.23
C ASP A 114 -14.44 1.08 -4.78
N ASP A 115 -14.33 1.71 -5.98
CA ASP A 115 -13.05 1.78 -6.68
C ASP A 115 -12.12 2.84 -6.06
N ASP A 116 -12.65 3.87 -5.39
CA ASP A 116 -11.87 4.96 -4.79
C ASP A 116 -11.70 4.87 -3.27
N CYS A 117 -12.14 3.77 -2.66
CA CYS A 117 -11.98 3.46 -1.23
C CYS A 117 -12.67 4.46 -0.27
N ASP A 118 -13.71 5.17 -0.70
CA ASP A 118 -14.44 6.14 0.13
C ASP A 118 -15.61 5.53 0.92
N LYS A 119 -15.89 4.23 0.72
CA LYS A 119 -16.96 3.38 1.30
C LYS A 119 -18.31 3.53 0.61
N LEU A 120 -18.35 4.13 -0.51
CA LEU A 120 -19.49 4.14 -1.42
C LEU A 120 -19.08 3.34 -2.66
N ALA A 121 -20.04 2.76 -3.36
CA ALA A 121 -19.78 2.04 -4.60
C ALA A 121 -20.55 2.69 -5.73
N ASP A 122 -19.92 2.86 -6.87
CA ASP A 122 -20.52 3.41 -8.08
C ASP A 122 -21.09 4.84 -7.90
N GLU A 123 -20.57 5.66 -6.95
CA GLU A 123 -21.02 7.04 -6.82
C GLU A 123 -20.36 7.96 -7.85
N GLY A 124 -20.88 9.19 -7.96
CA GLY A 124 -20.35 10.17 -8.92
C GLY A 124 -20.59 9.84 -10.38
N LEU A 125 -21.02 8.64 -10.70
CA LEU A 125 -21.31 8.24 -12.07
C LEU A 125 -22.54 8.99 -12.59
N SER A 126 -22.38 9.76 -13.65
CA SER A 126 -23.49 10.40 -14.35
C SER A 126 -23.82 9.62 -15.61
N ILE A 127 -25.07 9.24 -15.75
CA ILE A 127 -25.56 8.71 -17.03
C ILE A 127 -25.73 9.91 -17.98
N GLU A 128 -24.60 10.34 -18.56
CA GLU A 128 -24.67 11.31 -19.65
C GLU A 128 -24.92 10.58 -20.95
N ASN A 129 -26.14 10.77 -21.48
CA ASN A 129 -26.55 10.36 -22.83
C ASN A 129 -26.21 8.91 -23.21
N LEU A 130 -27.02 7.98 -22.75
CA LEU A 130 -27.18 6.75 -23.53
C LEU A 130 -27.58 7.12 -24.95
N ASP A 131 -26.77 6.78 -25.94
CA ASP A 131 -26.95 7.03 -27.38
C ASP A 131 -28.18 6.31 -27.95
N TYR A 132 -29.07 5.87 -27.07
CA TYR A 132 -30.37 5.22 -27.36
C TYR A 132 -31.58 6.18 -27.30
N GLY A 133 -31.31 7.48 -27.24
CA GLY A 133 -32.40 8.49 -27.21
C GLY A 133 -33.16 8.56 -25.88
N PHE A 134 -32.60 8.00 -24.81
CA PHE A 134 -33.13 8.16 -23.45
C PHE A 134 -32.41 9.31 -22.75
N ASN A 135 -33.16 10.13 -22.05
CA ASN A 135 -32.64 11.13 -21.15
C ASN A 135 -33.17 10.85 -19.75
N ILE A 136 -32.27 10.83 -18.78
CA ILE A 136 -32.60 10.66 -17.35
C ILE A 136 -32.18 11.93 -16.62
N TYR A 137 -33.14 12.59 -15.94
CA TYR A 137 -32.87 13.82 -15.21
C TYR A 137 -33.85 14.00 -14.04
N PRO A 138 -33.45 14.68 -12.96
CA PRO A 138 -32.09 15.02 -12.63
C PRO A 138 -31.29 13.76 -12.27
N ASN A 139 -29.96 13.80 -12.46
CA ASN A 139 -29.05 12.78 -12.04
C ASN A 139 -27.81 13.45 -11.37
N PRO A 140 -27.49 13.22 -10.09
CA PRO A 140 -28.25 12.39 -9.13
C PRO A 140 -29.63 13.00 -8.77
N THR A 141 -30.57 12.15 -8.37
CA THR A 141 -31.92 12.57 -7.96
C THR A 141 -32.09 12.53 -6.45
N GLN A 142 -32.90 13.47 -5.91
CA GLN A 142 -33.32 13.46 -4.51
C GLN A 142 -34.74 12.96 -4.30
N ASP A 143 -35.64 13.23 -5.26
CA ASP A 143 -37.07 12.91 -5.13
C ASP A 143 -37.66 12.19 -6.34
N PHE A 144 -37.38 12.66 -7.58
CA PHE A 144 -37.97 12.15 -8.80
C PHE A 144 -36.95 11.98 -9.90
N ILE A 145 -37.13 10.93 -10.72
CA ILE A 145 -36.42 10.73 -11.97
C ILE A 145 -37.40 10.89 -13.13
N TYR A 146 -37.04 11.68 -14.14
CA TYR A 146 -37.76 11.74 -15.42
C TYR A 146 -36.99 10.93 -16.45
N ILE A 147 -37.68 10.00 -17.11
CA ILE A 147 -37.13 9.23 -18.22
C ILE A 147 -37.87 9.64 -19.47
N SER A 148 -37.16 10.17 -20.46
CA SER A 148 -37.75 10.52 -21.76
C SER A 148 -37.10 9.74 -22.89
N ASN A 149 -37.92 9.22 -23.80
CA ASN A 149 -37.47 8.54 -25.01
C ASN A 149 -37.74 9.44 -26.20
N THR A 150 -36.70 9.92 -26.87
CA THR A 150 -36.82 10.84 -28.01
C THR A 150 -36.94 10.12 -29.35
N LEU A 151 -36.73 8.81 -29.39
CA LEU A 151 -36.75 8.02 -30.63
C LEU A 151 -38.12 7.42 -30.94
N GLY A 152 -39.11 7.49 -30.03
CA GLY A 152 -40.45 6.95 -30.24
C GLY A 152 -40.52 5.43 -30.39
N LEU A 153 -39.50 4.72 -29.96
CA LEU A 153 -39.42 3.26 -30.00
C LEU A 153 -40.08 2.65 -28.76
N GLU A 154 -40.65 1.46 -28.92
CA GLU A 154 -41.06 0.66 -27.77
C GLU A 154 -39.86 0.33 -26.90
N SER A 155 -39.95 0.60 -25.62
CA SER A 155 -38.85 0.38 -24.69
C SER A 155 -39.39 0.01 -23.32
N SER A 156 -38.70 -0.87 -22.68
CA SER A 156 -38.91 -1.20 -21.28
C SER A 156 -37.69 -0.78 -20.46
N TYR A 157 -37.92 -0.29 -19.28
CA TYR A 157 -36.85 -0.01 -18.31
C TYR A 157 -37.20 -0.56 -16.95
N SER A 158 -36.19 -0.88 -16.19
CA SER A 158 -36.36 -1.23 -14.79
C SER A 158 -35.38 -0.39 -13.96
N ILE A 159 -35.86 0.06 -12.81
CA ILE A 159 -35.02 0.70 -11.81
C ILE A 159 -34.84 -0.32 -10.69
N SER A 160 -33.61 -0.64 -10.39
CA SER A 160 -33.28 -1.56 -9.31
C SER A 160 -32.31 -0.90 -8.33
N THR A 161 -32.28 -1.43 -7.11
CA THR A 161 -31.24 -1.08 -6.13
C THR A 161 -29.92 -1.74 -6.53
N THR A 162 -28.80 -1.24 -6.04
CA THR A 162 -27.48 -1.85 -6.17
C THR A 162 -27.40 -3.29 -5.63
N GLN A 163 -28.37 -3.69 -4.79
CA GLN A 163 -28.52 -5.05 -4.26
C GLN A 163 -29.48 -5.94 -5.13
N GLY A 164 -29.87 -5.46 -6.31
CA GLY A 164 -30.70 -6.21 -7.25
C GLY A 164 -32.19 -6.18 -6.96
N GLY A 165 -32.65 -5.40 -5.98
CA GLY A 165 -34.08 -5.21 -5.71
C GLY A 165 -34.72 -4.30 -6.77
N VAL A 166 -35.67 -4.80 -7.56
CA VAL A 166 -36.40 -4.00 -8.55
C VAL A 166 -37.33 -3.02 -7.84
N LEU A 167 -37.11 -1.72 -8.05
CA LEU A 167 -37.95 -0.64 -7.52
C LEU A 167 -39.08 -0.29 -8.45
N LEU A 168 -38.88 -0.32 -9.77
CA LEU A 168 -39.85 -0.03 -10.79
C LEU A 168 -39.54 -0.83 -12.04
N ASN A 169 -40.58 -1.35 -12.69
CA ASN A 169 -40.48 -2.01 -13.98
C ASN A 169 -41.69 -1.57 -14.84
N GLU A 170 -41.45 -0.77 -15.84
CA GLU A 170 -42.48 -0.18 -16.69
C GLU A 170 -42.21 -0.46 -18.17
N THR A 171 -43.27 -0.71 -18.91
CA THR A 171 -43.21 -0.85 -20.37
C THR A 171 -44.12 0.20 -21.00
N TYR A 172 -43.55 1.07 -21.84
CA TYR A 172 -44.29 2.08 -22.54
C TYR A 172 -44.48 1.71 -24.02
N PHE A 173 -45.71 1.80 -24.49
CA PHE A 173 -46.04 1.70 -25.90
C PHE A 173 -46.40 3.10 -26.39
N THR A 174 -45.63 3.65 -27.31
CA THR A 174 -46.07 4.85 -28.03
C THR A 174 -46.96 4.39 -29.20
N SER A 175 -48.25 4.60 -29.09
CA SER A 175 -49.14 4.54 -30.25
C SER A 175 -48.85 5.75 -31.14
N ILE A 176 -48.52 5.49 -32.40
CA ILE A 176 -48.47 6.49 -33.49
C ILE A 176 -49.86 7.08 -33.75
#